data_b6edd02bca0376b57392127b85866b49
#
_entry.id   b6edd02bca0376b57392127b85866b49
#
_cell.length_a   1.000
_cell.length_b   1.000
_cell.length_c   1.000
_cell.angle_alpha   90.00
_cell.angle_beta   90.00
_cell.angle_gamma   90.00
#
_symmetry.space_group_name_H-M   'P 1'
#
loop_
_entity.id
_entity.type
_entity.pdbx_description
1 polymer ?
#
loop_
_entity_poly.entity_id
_entity_poly.type
_entity_poly.pdbx_seq_one_letter_code
_entity_poly.pdbx_strand_id
1 'polypeptide(L)'
;MEKRTISTELIEEDYKIENSLRPKFLTDYIGQRKVKENLEIYIEAAKARKEALDHVLLYGPPGLGKTTLAGVIAEQMGVDIKITSAPALERPRDIIGILMSLKGGEILFIDEIHRLNKVAEEILYPAMEDFFLDMTTGKSQTVKTLRVPLPKFTLIGATTKAGELSGPLRDRFGIIHRLEFYTEDELSQVITRTAGILNIEITEDGAYAIAKRSRGTPRIANRLVKRVSDYALVKHDGKITEDIANKSLDILKIDNYGLDNTCLLYTSDAADELDGV
;
A
#
# COMPACT_ATOMS: atom_id res chain seq x y z
N MET A 1 -32.82 -8.18 -15.36
CA MET A 1 -31.37 -8.37 -15.71
C MET A 1 -30.81 -7.00 -16.03
N GLU A 2 -30.36 -6.26 -15.00
CA GLU A 2 -29.74 -4.95 -15.19
C GLU A 2 -28.25 -5.16 -15.50
N LYS A 3 -27.85 -4.70 -16.67
CA LYS A 3 -26.45 -4.63 -17.08
C LYS A 3 -25.71 -3.64 -16.19
N ARG A 4 -24.83 -4.11 -15.34
CA ARG A 4 -23.79 -3.29 -14.70
C ARG A 4 -22.81 -2.83 -15.79
N THR A 5 -23.03 -1.66 -16.31
CA THR A 5 -22.06 -0.96 -17.16
C THR A 5 -21.13 -0.20 -16.22
N ILE A 6 -20.04 -0.83 -15.77
CA ILE A 6 -18.91 -0.13 -15.15
C ILE A 6 -18.13 0.46 -16.33
N SER A 7 -18.24 1.76 -16.57
CA SER A 7 -17.46 2.41 -17.61
C SER A 7 -15.99 2.52 -17.17
N THR A 8 -15.07 2.35 -18.10
CA THR A 8 -13.63 2.48 -17.88
C THR A 8 -13.25 3.90 -17.39
N GLU A 9 -14.05 4.90 -17.73
CA GLU A 9 -13.87 6.29 -17.30
C GLU A 9 -14.11 6.50 -15.79
N LEU A 10 -15.08 5.82 -15.20
CA LEU A 10 -15.34 5.85 -13.75
C LEU A 10 -14.18 5.26 -12.93
N ILE A 11 -13.48 4.27 -13.48
CA ILE A 11 -12.30 3.67 -12.83
C ILE A 11 -11.12 4.64 -12.85
N GLU A 12 -10.90 5.39 -13.93
CA GLU A 12 -9.82 6.38 -14.03
C GLU A 12 -10.03 7.59 -13.09
N GLU A 13 -11.27 8.07 -12.95
CA GLU A 13 -11.59 9.14 -11.99
C GLU A 13 -11.43 8.70 -10.55
N ASP A 14 -11.87 7.50 -10.19
CA ASP A 14 -11.68 6.94 -8.85
C ASP A 14 -10.17 6.78 -8.51
N TYR A 15 -9.35 6.32 -9.46
CA TYR A 15 -7.89 6.27 -9.30
C TYR A 15 -7.25 7.64 -9.13
N LYS A 16 -7.69 8.65 -9.87
CA LYS A 16 -7.19 10.04 -9.72
C LYS A 16 -7.54 10.60 -8.36
N ILE A 17 -8.78 10.38 -7.89
CA ILE A 17 -9.23 10.80 -6.56
C ILE A 17 -8.45 10.08 -5.47
N GLU A 18 -8.29 8.76 -5.54
CA GLU A 18 -7.50 8.01 -4.56
C GLU A 18 -6.04 8.49 -4.51
N ASN A 19 -5.44 8.79 -5.65
CA ASN A 19 -4.08 9.34 -5.71
C ASN A 19 -4.00 10.75 -5.11
N SER A 20 -5.03 11.58 -5.26
CA SER A 20 -5.07 12.92 -4.65
C SER A 20 -5.17 12.88 -3.11
N LEU A 21 -5.74 11.82 -2.56
CA LEU A 21 -5.85 11.62 -1.11
C LEU A 21 -4.54 11.18 -0.46
N ARG A 22 -3.58 10.67 -1.24
CA ARG A 22 -2.31 10.16 -0.70
C ARG A 22 -1.42 11.32 -0.24
N PRO A 23 -0.83 11.24 0.96
CA PRO A 23 0.18 12.20 1.40
C PRO A 23 1.40 12.12 0.48
N LYS A 24 2.05 13.27 0.25
CA LYS A 24 3.27 13.35 -0.55
C LYS A 24 4.53 13.32 0.31
N PHE A 25 4.49 13.88 1.51
CA PHE A 25 5.64 13.99 2.40
C PHE A 25 5.41 13.23 3.70
N LEU A 26 6.50 12.90 4.41
CA LEU A 26 6.44 12.26 5.73
C LEU A 26 5.70 13.13 6.76
N THR A 27 5.78 14.45 6.63
CA THR A 27 5.05 15.40 7.48
C THR A 27 3.53 15.26 7.35
N ASP A 28 3.05 14.95 6.15
CA ASP A 28 1.62 14.79 5.86
C ASP A 28 1.11 13.37 6.15
N TYR A 29 2.05 12.43 6.37
CA TYR A 29 1.73 11.05 6.63
C TYR A 29 1.35 10.88 8.11
N ILE A 30 0.07 10.66 8.37
CA ILE A 30 -0.49 10.48 9.73
C ILE A 30 -0.20 9.07 10.21
N GLY A 31 0.07 8.93 11.51
CA GLY A 31 0.35 7.64 12.14
C GLY A 31 1.76 7.09 11.89
N GLN A 32 1.99 5.83 12.29
CA GLN A 32 3.25 5.10 12.10
C GLN A 32 4.50 5.84 12.60
N ARG A 33 4.40 6.51 13.75
CA ARG A 33 5.40 7.46 14.24
C ARG A 33 6.82 6.90 14.23
N LYS A 34 7.04 5.71 14.81
CA LYS A 34 8.36 5.07 14.88
C LYS A 34 8.95 4.76 13.50
N VAL A 35 8.09 4.35 12.56
CA VAL A 35 8.50 4.05 11.18
C VAL A 35 8.93 5.34 10.49
N LYS A 36 8.18 6.43 10.68
CA LYS A 36 8.53 7.74 10.11
C LYS A 36 9.85 8.27 10.64
N GLU A 37 10.03 8.28 11.96
CA GLU A 37 11.26 8.74 12.61
C GLU A 37 12.50 8.00 12.07
N ASN A 38 12.42 6.68 11.91
CA ASN A 38 13.51 5.89 11.36
C ASN A 38 13.75 6.17 9.87
N LEU A 39 12.69 6.23 9.07
CA LEU A 39 12.80 6.51 7.63
C LEU A 39 13.38 7.89 7.37
N GLU A 40 13.01 8.89 8.16
CA GLU A 40 13.56 10.25 8.05
C GLU A 40 15.09 10.25 8.22
N ILE A 41 15.61 9.56 9.24
CA ILE A 41 17.05 9.41 9.47
C ILE A 41 17.73 8.72 8.27
N TYR A 42 17.17 7.62 7.78
CA TYR A 42 17.77 6.86 6.68
C TYR A 42 17.76 7.64 5.36
N ILE A 43 16.66 8.33 5.07
CA ILE A 43 16.52 9.17 3.88
C ILE A 43 17.52 10.36 3.92
N GLU A 44 17.62 11.05 5.05
CA GLU A 44 18.55 12.16 5.21
C GLU A 44 20.01 11.69 5.08
N ALA A 45 20.35 10.56 5.67
CA ALA A 45 21.67 9.96 5.55
C ALA A 45 22.01 9.55 4.10
N ALA A 46 21.08 8.92 3.37
CA ALA A 46 21.24 8.55 1.97
C ALA A 46 21.44 9.79 1.09
N LYS A 47 20.65 10.85 1.30
CA LYS A 47 20.79 12.13 0.61
C LYS A 47 22.14 12.81 0.87
N ALA A 48 22.58 12.82 2.14
CA ALA A 48 23.87 13.41 2.50
C ALA A 48 25.05 12.69 1.81
N ARG A 49 24.96 11.38 1.64
CA ARG A 49 25.96 10.56 0.92
C ARG A 49 25.77 10.57 -0.59
N LYS A 50 24.66 11.14 -1.11
CA LYS A 50 24.26 11.09 -2.54
C LYS A 50 24.16 9.66 -3.07
N GLU A 51 23.59 8.79 -2.29
CA GLU A 51 23.41 7.36 -2.60
C GLU A 51 21.91 7.00 -2.68
N ALA A 52 21.62 5.87 -3.32
CA ALA A 52 20.31 5.28 -3.22
C ALA A 52 20.03 4.85 -1.78
N LEU A 53 18.78 4.89 -1.35
CA LEU A 53 18.36 4.34 -0.06
C LEU A 53 18.55 2.81 -0.07
N ASP A 54 18.88 2.23 1.06
CA ASP A 54 18.90 0.77 1.23
C ASP A 54 17.53 0.17 0.88
N HIS A 55 17.50 -1.11 0.49
CA HIS A 55 16.26 -1.80 0.18
C HIS A 55 15.34 -1.88 1.38
N VAL A 56 14.05 -1.61 1.19
CA VAL A 56 13.04 -1.47 2.26
C VAL A 56 11.99 -2.57 2.14
N LEU A 57 11.71 -3.27 3.24
CA LEU A 57 10.58 -4.18 3.36
C LEU A 57 9.51 -3.58 4.26
N LEU A 58 8.32 -3.36 3.71
CA LEU A 58 7.14 -2.90 4.44
C LEU A 58 6.15 -4.07 4.61
N TYR A 59 5.83 -4.45 5.85
CA TYR A 59 4.90 -5.55 6.08
C TYR A 59 3.83 -5.20 7.10
N GLY A 60 2.72 -5.91 7.04
CA GLY A 60 1.58 -5.71 7.94
C GLY A 60 0.24 -5.90 7.23
N PRO A 61 -0.88 -5.83 7.96
CA PRO A 61 -2.22 -6.01 7.43
C PRO A 61 -2.53 -5.18 6.17
N PRO A 62 -3.51 -5.57 5.35
CA PRO A 62 -3.90 -4.81 4.19
C PRO A 62 -4.53 -3.46 4.59
N GLY A 63 -4.40 -2.44 3.72
CA GLY A 63 -5.06 -1.14 3.93
C GLY A 63 -4.33 -0.16 4.85
N LEU A 64 -3.13 -0.50 5.38
CA LEU A 64 -2.35 0.35 6.28
C LEU A 64 -1.44 1.38 5.57
N GLY A 65 -1.47 1.45 4.24
CA GLY A 65 -0.74 2.49 3.49
C GLY A 65 0.68 2.11 3.05
N LYS A 66 1.03 0.81 2.91
CA LYS A 66 2.35 0.37 2.41
C LYS A 66 2.75 1.01 1.08
N THR A 67 1.86 0.98 0.11
CA THR A 67 2.06 1.60 -1.22
C THR A 67 2.16 3.13 -1.12
N THR A 68 1.36 3.73 -0.24
CA THR A 68 1.40 5.18 0.01
C THR A 68 2.74 5.58 0.62
N LEU A 69 3.24 4.82 1.60
CA LEU A 69 4.52 5.09 2.23
C LEU A 69 5.70 4.95 1.24
N ALA A 70 5.64 3.98 0.32
CA ALA A 70 6.63 3.86 -0.75
C ALA A 70 6.65 5.10 -1.66
N GLY A 71 5.48 5.64 -2.00
CA GLY A 71 5.38 6.90 -2.75
C GLY A 71 5.94 8.10 -1.98
N VAL A 72 5.67 8.18 -0.67
CA VAL A 72 6.22 9.21 0.21
C VAL A 72 7.75 9.13 0.29
N ILE A 73 8.32 7.92 0.37
CA ILE A 73 9.78 7.71 0.36
C ILE A 73 10.37 8.22 -0.97
N ALA A 74 9.75 7.91 -2.10
CA ALA A 74 10.21 8.35 -3.41
C ALA A 74 10.20 9.88 -3.53
N GLU A 75 9.11 10.52 -3.15
CA GLU A 75 8.97 11.98 -3.16
C GLU A 75 10.01 12.63 -2.22
N GLN A 76 10.17 12.07 -1.02
CA GLN A 76 11.15 12.55 -0.05
C GLN A 76 12.59 12.39 -0.56
N MET A 77 12.90 11.31 -1.27
CA MET A 77 14.20 11.10 -1.93
C MET A 77 14.39 11.99 -3.16
N GLY A 78 13.30 12.49 -3.75
CA GLY A 78 13.31 13.27 -4.99
C GLY A 78 13.60 12.41 -6.23
N VAL A 79 13.10 11.17 -6.26
CA VAL A 79 13.31 10.20 -7.34
C VAL A 79 12.00 9.62 -7.85
N ASP A 80 12.02 9.11 -9.08
CA ASP A 80 10.87 8.43 -9.66
C ASP A 80 10.65 7.05 -9.02
N ILE A 81 9.38 6.61 -8.99
CA ILE A 81 8.98 5.29 -8.49
C ILE A 81 8.28 4.50 -9.60
N LYS A 82 8.72 3.26 -9.80
CA LYS A 82 8.02 2.27 -10.63
C LYS A 82 7.26 1.32 -9.74
N ILE A 83 5.96 1.22 -9.96
CA ILE A 83 5.06 0.40 -9.15
C ILE A 83 4.64 -0.81 -9.94
N THR A 84 4.82 -1.99 -9.34
CA THR A 84 4.36 -3.27 -9.87
C THR A 84 3.87 -4.16 -8.75
N SER A 85 3.38 -5.34 -9.08
CA SER A 85 2.99 -6.36 -8.10
C SER A 85 3.62 -7.70 -8.47
N ALA A 86 3.87 -8.55 -7.49
CA ALA A 86 4.47 -9.87 -7.72
C ALA A 86 3.69 -10.71 -8.76
N PRO A 87 2.35 -10.76 -8.79
CA PRO A 87 1.60 -11.44 -9.83
C PRO A 87 1.83 -10.93 -11.27
N ALA A 88 2.28 -9.68 -11.43
CA ALA A 88 2.62 -9.13 -12.75
C ALA A 88 4.03 -9.52 -13.23
N LEU A 89 4.83 -10.15 -12.36
CA LEU A 89 6.22 -10.56 -12.61
C LEU A 89 6.36 -12.08 -12.70
N GLU A 90 5.44 -12.75 -13.38
CA GLU A 90 5.41 -14.22 -13.46
C GLU A 90 6.54 -14.78 -14.31
N ARG A 91 7.00 -14.05 -15.33
CA ARG A 91 8.01 -14.52 -16.27
C ARG A 91 9.34 -13.82 -16.02
N PRO A 92 10.48 -14.52 -16.17
CA PRO A 92 11.81 -13.92 -16.04
C PRO A 92 12.00 -12.62 -16.82
N ARG A 93 11.45 -12.56 -18.04
CA ARG A 93 11.53 -11.37 -18.90
C ARG A 93 10.82 -10.14 -18.33
N ASP A 94 9.78 -10.34 -17.54
CA ASP A 94 8.99 -9.24 -16.99
C ASP A 94 9.80 -8.52 -15.91
N ILE A 95 10.45 -9.27 -15.02
CA ILE A 95 11.32 -8.69 -14.00
C ILE A 95 12.62 -8.13 -14.58
N ILE A 96 13.24 -8.82 -15.56
CA ILE A 96 14.42 -8.31 -16.27
C ILE A 96 14.07 -7.00 -16.96
N GLY A 97 12.94 -6.92 -17.66
CA GLY A 97 12.49 -5.73 -18.38
C GLY A 97 12.33 -4.53 -17.46
N ILE A 98 11.70 -4.71 -16.29
CA ILE A 98 11.52 -3.61 -15.35
C ILE A 98 12.86 -3.16 -14.73
N LEU A 99 13.74 -4.11 -14.34
CA LEU A 99 15.05 -3.81 -13.79
C LEU A 99 15.94 -3.05 -14.79
N MET A 100 15.98 -3.49 -16.05
CA MET A 100 16.73 -2.79 -17.11
C MET A 100 16.20 -1.42 -17.47
N SER A 101 14.93 -1.13 -17.15
CA SER A 101 14.32 0.16 -17.40
C SER A 101 14.53 1.18 -16.27
N LEU A 102 15.19 0.78 -15.16
CA LEU A 102 15.48 1.65 -14.02
C LEU A 102 16.61 2.62 -14.35
N LYS A 103 16.50 3.83 -13.80
CA LYS A 103 17.56 4.83 -13.79
C LYS A 103 18.22 4.89 -12.42
N GLY A 104 19.37 5.55 -12.35
CA GLY A 104 20.10 5.68 -11.08
C GLY A 104 19.27 6.40 -10.02
N GLY A 105 19.16 5.79 -8.84
CA GLY A 105 18.43 6.30 -7.71
C GLY A 105 16.93 6.02 -7.71
N GLU A 106 16.34 5.55 -8.84
CA GLU A 106 14.91 5.23 -8.90
C GLU A 106 14.50 4.15 -7.89
N ILE A 107 13.22 4.18 -7.52
CA ILE A 107 12.61 3.18 -6.63
C ILE A 107 11.79 2.20 -7.46
N LEU A 108 12.00 0.91 -7.22
CA LEU A 108 11.13 -0.17 -7.68
C LEU A 108 10.26 -0.61 -6.50
N PHE A 109 8.95 -0.43 -6.60
CA PHE A 109 8.00 -0.93 -5.61
C PHE A 109 7.33 -2.21 -6.13
N ILE A 110 7.42 -3.29 -5.34
CA ILE A 110 6.75 -4.57 -5.63
C ILE A 110 5.74 -4.86 -4.52
N ASP A 111 4.44 -4.79 -4.87
CA ASP A 111 3.37 -5.19 -3.94
C ASP A 111 3.21 -6.71 -3.88
N GLU A 112 2.78 -7.21 -2.71
CA GLU A 112 2.62 -8.63 -2.40
C GLU A 112 3.86 -9.48 -2.79
N ILE A 113 5.05 -8.97 -2.44
CA ILE A 113 6.34 -9.54 -2.84
C ILE A 113 6.51 -11.00 -2.43
N HIS A 114 5.82 -11.49 -1.39
CA HIS A 114 5.81 -12.91 -1.00
C HIS A 114 5.23 -13.85 -2.08
N ARG A 115 4.53 -13.30 -3.08
CA ARG A 115 3.97 -14.07 -4.20
C ARG A 115 4.91 -14.19 -5.40
N LEU A 116 6.13 -13.68 -5.31
CA LEU A 116 7.14 -13.91 -6.34
C LEU A 116 7.43 -15.40 -6.47
N ASN A 117 7.58 -15.87 -7.71
CA ASN A 117 8.07 -17.22 -7.93
C ASN A 117 9.59 -17.28 -7.73
N LYS A 118 10.11 -18.48 -7.48
CA LYS A 118 11.55 -18.70 -7.21
C LYS A 118 12.48 -18.14 -8.28
N VAL A 119 12.09 -18.23 -9.55
CA VAL A 119 12.93 -17.73 -10.66
C VAL A 119 13.03 -16.21 -10.62
N ALA A 120 11.93 -15.52 -10.32
CA ALA A 120 11.93 -14.08 -10.15
C ALA A 120 12.77 -13.65 -8.92
N GLU A 121 12.68 -14.38 -7.82
CA GLU A 121 13.53 -14.14 -6.65
C GLU A 121 15.01 -14.29 -6.96
N GLU A 122 15.40 -15.38 -7.66
CA GLU A 122 16.79 -15.65 -8.05
C GLU A 122 17.39 -14.56 -8.95
N ILE A 123 16.56 -13.92 -9.79
CA ILE A 123 16.97 -12.75 -10.59
C ILE A 123 17.16 -11.51 -9.71
N LEU A 124 16.33 -11.35 -8.68
CA LEU A 124 16.44 -10.20 -7.76
C LEU A 124 17.68 -10.25 -6.88
N TYR A 125 18.15 -11.42 -6.48
CA TYR A 125 19.28 -11.52 -5.55
C TYR A 125 20.52 -10.76 -6.01
N PRO A 126 21.12 -11.04 -7.20
CA PRO A 126 22.26 -10.29 -7.68
C PRO A 126 21.93 -8.84 -8.04
N ALA A 127 20.69 -8.57 -8.44
CA ALA A 127 20.23 -7.21 -8.72
C ALA A 127 20.21 -6.32 -7.47
N MET A 128 19.86 -6.89 -6.31
CA MET A 128 19.80 -6.16 -5.02
C MET A 128 21.19 -6.04 -4.37
N GLU A 129 22.03 -7.10 -4.44
CA GLU A 129 23.33 -7.09 -3.77
C GLU A 129 24.39 -6.32 -4.54
N ASP A 130 24.54 -6.67 -5.81
CA ASP A 130 25.68 -6.25 -6.63
C ASP A 130 25.29 -5.37 -7.83
N PHE A 131 24.00 -5.07 -7.98
CA PHE A 131 23.47 -4.24 -9.07
C PHE A 131 23.84 -4.76 -10.46
N PHE A 132 23.66 -6.05 -10.70
CA PHE A 132 23.78 -6.62 -12.04
C PHE A 132 22.76 -7.73 -12.29
N LEU A 133 22.61 -8.08 -13.56
CA LEU A 133 21.82 -9.22 -14.03
C LEU A 133 22.72 -10.21 -14.75
N ASP A 134 22.58 -11.50 -14.42
CA ASP A 134 23.18 -12.58 -15.19
C ASP A 134 22.20 -13.07 -16.24
N MET A 135 22.46 -12.78 -17.51
CA MET A 135 21.65 -13.20 -18.64
C MET A 135 22.30 -14.34 -19.39
N THR A 136 21.61 -15.45 -19.55
CA THR A 136 22.08 -16.56 -20.38
C THR A 136 21.68 -16.35 -21.83
N THR A 137 22.67 -16.32 -22.73
CA THR A 137 22.46 -16.21 -24.17
C THR A 137 23.09 -17.42 -24.88
N GLY A 138 22.38 -17.98 -25.88
CA GLY A 138 22.90 -19.09 -26.72
C GLY A 138 21.95 -20.27 -26.81
N LYS A 139 22.06 -21.03 -27.90
CA LYS A 139 21.35 -22.30 -28.12
C LYS A 139 22.27 -23.46 -27.81
N SER A 140 21.81 -24.33 -26.93
CA SER A 140 22.21 -25.73 -26.68
C SER A 140 23.70 -26.13 -26.54
N GLN A 141 24.67 -25.54 -27.20
CA GLN A 141 26.09 -25.94 -27.08
C GLN A 141 27.07 -24.80 -26.76
N THR A 142 26.59 -23.54 -26.77
CA THR A 142 27.39 -22.36 -26.43
C THR A 142 26.57 -21.41 -25.54
N VAL A 143 26.27 -21.87 -24.34
CA VAL A 143 25.65 -20.99 -23.33
C VAL A 143 26.73 -20.04 -22.82
N LYS A 144 26.56 -18.76 -23.08
CA LYS A 144 27.37 -17.68 -22.50
C LYS A 144 26.52 -16.93 -21.48
N THR A 145 27.05 -16.77 -20.29
CA THR A 145 26.44 -15.83 -19.30
C THR A 145 26.99 -14.45 -19.57
N LEU A 146 26.08 -13.52 -19.84
CA LEU A 146 26.38 -12.10 -19.99
C LEU A 146 25.97 -11.40 -18.70
N ARG A 147 26.91 -10.76 -18.04
CA ARG A 147 26.66 -9.94 -16.86
C ARG A 147 26.38 -8.50 -17.30
N VAL A 148 25.16 -8.04 -17.03
CA VAL A 148 24.67 -6.70 -17.38
C VAL A 148 24.61 -5.86 -16.12
N PRO A 149 25.36 -4.73 -16.03
CA PRO A 149 25.29 -3.83 -14.89
C PRO A 149 23.96 -3.10 -14.85
N LEU A 150 23.41 -2.96 -13.65
CA LEU A 150 22.24 -2.13 -13.34
C LEU A 150 22.67 -0.83 -12.64
N PRO A 151 21.94 0.26 -12.84
CA PRO A 151 22.13 1.44 -12.00
C PRO A 151 21.78 1.09 -10.54
N LYS A 152 22.40 1.78 -9.58
CA LYS A 152 21.99 1.67 -8.17
C LYS A 152 20.54 2.12 -8.03
N PHE A 153 19.69 1.31 -7.44
CA PHE A 153 18.26 1.57 -7.23
C PHE A 153 17.85 1.10 -5.84
N THR A 154 16.69 1.52 -5.39
CA THR A 154 16.08 1.03 -4.16
C THR A 154 14.91 0.11 -4.47
N LEU A 155 14.92 -1.11 -3.96
CA LEU A 155 13.75 -1.98 -3.96
C LEU A 155 12.92 -1.73 -2.70
N ILE A 156 11.64 -1.41 -2.85
CA ILE A 156 10.69 -1.41 -1.75
C ILE A 156 9.72 -2.58 -1.95
N GLY A 157 9.85 -3.60 -1.11
CA GLY A 157 8.93 -4.74 -1.08
C GLY A 157 7.79 -4.48 -0.11
N ALA A 158 6.55 -4.79 -0.50
CA ALA A 158 5.40 -4.77 0.39
C ALA A 158 4.78 -6.15 0.50
N THR A 159 4.38 -6.55 1.73
CA THR A 159 3.73 -7.85 1.95
C THR A 159 2.73 -7.78 3.10
N THR A 160 1.65 -8.55 2.97
CA THR A 160 0.74 -8.84 4.07
C THR A 160 1.16 -10.05 4.89
N LYS A 161 2.08 -10.87 4.35
CA LYS A 161 2.48 -12.17 4.89
C LYS A 161 4.01 -12.28 4.97
N ALA A 162 4.61 -11.60 5.93
CA ALA A 162 6.08 -11.58 6.09
C ALA A 162 6.69 -12.98 6.33
N GLY A 163 5.93 -13.90 6.93
CA GLY A 163 6.38 -15.28 7.17
C GLY A 163 6.45 -16.16 5.91
N GLU A 164 5.78 -15.77 4.82
CA GLU A 164 5.83 -16.48 3.53
C GLU A 164 7.00 -16.00 2.64
N LEU A 165 7.69 -14.93 3.04
CA LEU A 165 8.85 -14.43 2.30
C LEU A 165 10.05 -15.38 2.53
N SER A 166 10.76 -15.73 1.45
CA SER A 166 11.95 -16.56 1.57
C SER A 166 13.02 -15.87 2.42
N GLY A 167 13.76 -16.67 3.23
CA GLY A 167 14.86 -16.16 4.06
C GLY A 167 15.87 -15.36 3.23
N PRO A 168 16.40 -15.94 2.12
CA PRO A 168 17.36 -15.23 1.28
C PRO A 168 16.89 -13.90 0.73
N LEU A 169 15.60 -13.76 0.35
CA LEU A 169 15.08 -12.49 -0.11
C LEU A 169 14.93 -11.48 1.03
N ARG A 170 14.43 -11.93 2.19
CA ARG A 170 14.25 -11.08 3.36
C ARG A 170 15.57 -10.50 3.86
N ASP A 171 16.64 -11.30 3.88
CA ASP A 171 17.95 -10.89 4.42
C ASP A 171 18.64 -9.83 3.54
N ARG A 172 18.15 -9.58 2.33
CA ARG A 172 18.62 -8.53 1.43
C ARG A 172 17.98 -7.16 1.66
N PHE A 173 16.96 -7.09 2.52
CA PHE A 173 16.39 -5.81 2.93
C PHE A 173 17.14 -5.25 4.13
N GLY A 174 17.84 -4.13 3.93
CA GLY A 174 18.54 -3.42 5.01
C GLY A 174 17.60 -2.70 5.98
N ILE A 175 16.39 -2.36 5.52
CA ILE A 175 15.39 -1.64 6.29
C ILE A 175 14.10 -2.46 6.31
N ILE A 176 13.64 -2.87 7.50
CA ILE A 176 12.44 -3.68 7.66
C ILE A 176 11.49 -3.00 8.64
N HIS A 177 10.29 -2.65 8.19
CA HIS A 177 9.28 -2.00 9.01
C HIS A 177 7.95 -2.72 8.99
N ARG A 178 7.41 -2.96 10.19
CA ARG A 178 6.03 -3.40 10.39
C ARG A 178 5.12 -2.18 10.48
N LEU A 179 4.06 -2.15 9.66
CA LEU A 179 2.98 -1.19 9.83
C LEU A 179 1.92 -1.75 10.78
N GLU A 180 1.49 -0.92 11.71
CA GLU A 180 0.52 -1.27 12.73
C GLU A 180 -0.84 -0.66 12.42
N PHE A 181 -1.90 -1.18 13.07
CA PHE A 181 -3.20 -0.56 13.00
C PHE A 181 -3.15 0.85 13.57
N TYR A 182 -3.93 1.74 12.98
CA TYR A 182 -4.06 3.11 13.41
C TYR A 182 -4.98 3.20 14.62
N THR A 183 -4.72 4.15 15.51
CA THR A 183 -5.64 4.52 16.58
C THR A 183 -6.85 5.27 16.02
N GLU A 184 -7.92 5.38 16.82
CA GLU A 184 -9.11 6.14 16.43
C GLU A 184 -8.77 7.62 16.22
N ASP A 185 -7.89 8.19 17.04
CA ASP A 185 -7.43 9.58 16.91
C ASP A 185 -6.64 9.80 15.61
N GLU A 186 -5.73 8.89 15.26
CA GLU A 186 -5.00 8.95 14.00
C GLU A 186 -5.94 8.82 12.79
N LEU A 187 -6.94 7.93 12.87
CA LEU A 187 -7.93 7.79 11.81
C LEU A 187 -8.85 8.99 11.70
N SER A 188 -9.23 9.61 12.81
CA SER A 188 -10.00 10.85 12.80
C SER A 188 -9.25 11.97 12.07
N GLN A 189 -7.94 12.09 12.29
CA GLN A 189 -7.09 13.03 11.54
C GLN A 189 -7.04 12.69 10.03
N VAL A 190 -6.91 11.39 9.68
CA VAL A 190 -6.95 10.94 8.27
C VAL A 190 -8.28 11.30 7.62
N ILE A 191 -9.39 11.09 8.33
CA ILE A 191 -10.76 11.40 7.87
C ILE A 191 -10.91 12.89 7.65
N THR A 192 -10.52 13.71 8.62
CA THR A 192 -10.60 15.19 8.53
C THR A 192 -9.78 15.72 7.36
N ARG A 193 -8.54 15.19 7.17
CA ARG A 193 -7.71 15.53 6.02
C ARG A 193 -8.38 15.13 4.70
N THR A 194 -8.93 13.93 4.63
CA THR A 194 -9.63 13.42 3.43
C THR A 194 -10.86 14.26 3.11
N ALA A 195 -11.65 14.60 4.12
CA ALA A 195 -12.82 15.47 3.97
C ALA A 195 -12.43 16.86 3.43
N GLY A 196 -11.34 17.43 3.95
CA GLY A 196 -10.80 18.71 3.44
C GLY A 196 -10.38 18.65 1.97
N ILE A 197 -9.71 17.58 1.53
CA ILE A 197 -9.32 17.40 0.12
C ILE A 197 -10.55 17.23 -0.79
N LEU A 198 -11.57 16.55 -0.30
CA LEU A 198 -12.82 16.31 -1.03
C LEU A 198 -13.84 17.45 -0.91
N ASN A 199 -13.51 18.54 -0.19
CA ASN A 199 -14.42 19.66 0.12
C ASN A 199 -15.72 19.21 0.82
N ILE A 200 -15.62 18.26 1.75
CA ILE A 200 -16.72 17.75 2.56
C ILE A 200 -16.68 18.44 3.93
N GLU A 201 -17.78 19.04 4.35
CA GLU A 201 -17.90 19.54 5.71
C GLU A 201 -18.11 18.40 6.71
N ILE A 202 -17.23 18.30 7.70
CA ILE A 202 -17.28 17.26 8.74
C ILE A 202 -16.95 17.88 10.11
N THR A 203 -17.69 17.48 11.14
CA THR A 203 -17.35 17.84 12.53
C THR A 203 -16.32 16.86 13.10
N GLU A 204 -15.61 17.27 14.16
CA GLU A 204 -14.66 16.40 14.86
C GLU A 204 -15.32 15.11 15.36
N ASP A 205 -16.51 15.24 16.00
CA ASP A 205 -17.28 14.09 16.47
C ASP A 205 -17.75 13.18 15.32
N GLY A 206 -18.12 13.77 14.16
CA GLY A 206 -18.48 13.02 12.95
C GLY A 206 -17.30 12.25 12.40
N ALA A 207 -16.10 12.85 12.37
CA ALA A 207 -14.87 12.18 11.96
C ALA A 207 -14.51 11.03 12.93
N TYR A 208 -14.65 11.26 14.22
CA TYR A 208 -14.39 10.26 15.24
C TYR A 208 -15.39 9.08 15.19
N ALA A 209 -16.68 9.34 14.94
CA ALA A 209 -17.68 8.29 14.75
C ALA A 209 -17.34 7.36 13.56
N ILE A 210 -16.83 7.92 12.45
CA ILE A 210 -16.37 7.13 11.32
C ILE A 210 -15.07 6.38 11.67
N ALA A 211 -14.15 7.02 12.40
CA ALA A 211 -12.87 6.42 12.80
C ALA A 211 -13.07 5.15 13.62
N LYS A 212 -13.98 5.15 14.59
CA LYS A 212 -14.34 3.98 15.42
C LYS A 212 -14.73 2.76 14.58
N ARG A 213 -15.48 2.97 13.51
CA ARG A 213 -15.96 1.89 12.63
C ARG A 213 -15.02 1.60 11.45
N SER A 214 -13.78 2.16 11.47
CA SER A 214 -12.79 2.00 10.37
C SER A 214 -11.78 0.86 10.58
N ARG A 215 -11.93 0.06 11.64
CA ARG A 215 -11.12 -1.15 11.91
C ARG A 215 -9.60 -0.88 11.88
N GLY A 216 -9.16 0.26 12.36
CA GLY A 216 -7.74 0.62 12.41
C GLY A 216 -7.09 0.82 11.04
N THR A 217 -7.84 0.95 9.94
CA THR A 217 -7.27 1.02 8.58
C THR A 217 -7.67 2.27 7.80
N PRO A 218 -6.71 3.07 7.31
CA PRO A 218 -6.98 4.26 6.50
C PRO A 218 -7.79 3.99 5.23
N ARG A 219 -7.61 2.84 4.59
CA ARG A 219 -8.39 2.46 3.38
C ARG A 219 -9.89 2.36 3.69
N ILE A 220 -10.25 1.73 4.81
CA ILE A 220 -11.65 1.63 5.23
C ILE A 220 -12.16 3.01 5.61
N ALA A 221 -11.41 3.80 6.40
CA ALA A 221 -11.77 5.15 6.79
C ALA A 221 -12.12 6.03 5.57
N ASN A 222 -11.25 6.08 4.57
CA ASN A 222 -11.47 6.84 3.35
C ASN A 222 -12.69 6.36 2.56
N ARG A 223 -12.92 5.05 2.51
CA ARG A 223 -14.12 4.49 1.87
C ARG A 223 -15.39 4.89 2.62
N LEU A 224 -15.37 4.85 3.95
CA LEU A 224 -16.52 5.23 4.77
C LEU A 224 -16.84 6.72 4.66
N VAL A 225 -15.84 7.60 4.66
CA VAL A 225 -16.04 9.05 4.45
C VAL A 225 -16.82 9.31 3.16
N LYS A 226 -16.44 8.70 2.05
CA LYS A 226 -17.14 8.85 0.77
C LYS A 226 -18.60 8.40 0.88
N ARG A 227 -18.87 7.24 1.50
CA ARG A 227 -20.24 6.72 1.63
C ARG A 227 -21.11 7.54 2.58
N VAL A 228 -20.55 8.00 3.69
CA VAL A 228 -21.25 8.88 4.61
C VAL A 228 -21.53 10.25 3.97
N SER A 229 -20.58 10.76 3.16
CA SER A 229 -20.77 11.99 2.39
C SER A 229 -21.90 11.86 1.36
N ASP A 230 -21.98 10.76 0.62
CA ASP A 230 -23.07 10.48 -0.32
C ASP A 230 -24.43 10.52 0.40
N TYR A 231 -24.52 9.92 1.60
CA TYR A 231 -25.72 9.94 2.41
C TYR A 231 -26.06 11.35 2.93
N ALA A 232 -25.07 12.09 3.45
CA ALA A 232 -25.25 13.43 3.96
C ALA A 232 -25.77 14.39 2.86
N LEU A 233 -25.21 14.25 1.63
CA LEU A 233 -25.60 15.08 0.49
C LEU A 233 -27.05 14.81 0.03
N VAL A 234 -27.50 13.56 0.04
CA VAL A 234 -28.82 13.17 -0.49
C VAL A 234 -29.93 13.34 0.55
N LYS A 235 -29.63 13.12 1.84
CA LYS A 235 -30.64 13.08 2.91
C LYS A 235 -30.61 14.29 3.84
N HIS A 236 -29.55 15.08 3.79
CA HIS A 236 -29.31 16.22 4.67
C HIS A 236 -28.71 17.40 3.88
N ASP A 237 -28.04 18.31 4.57
CA ASP A 237 -27.40 19.52 4.04
C ASP A 237 -25.96 19.33 3.52
N GLY A 238 -25.47 18.08 3.46
CA GLY A 238 -24.11 17.75 3.02
C GLY A 238 -23.05 17.77 4.12
N LYS A 239 -23.40 18.23 5.34
CA LYS A 239 -22.50 18.26 6.49
C LYS A 239 -22.53 16.94 7.27
N ILE A 240 -21.37 16.41 7.59
CA ILE A 240 -21.24 15.17 8.37
C ILE A 240 -21.09 15.52 9.85
N THR A 241 -22.14 15.31 10.62
CA THR A 241 -22.13 15.33 12.09
C THR A 241 -22.06 13.91 12.63
N GLU A 242 -21.86 13.75 13.95
CA GLU A 242 -21.87 12.43 14.60
C GLU A 242 -23.17 11.66 14.34
N ASP A 243 -24.33 12.34 14.47
CA ASP A 243 -25.64 11.73 14.24
C ASP A 243 -25.81 11.25 12.79
N ILE A 244 -25.41 12.07 11.81
CA ILE A 244 -25.45 11.71 10.39
C ILE A 244 -24.50 10.58 10.08
N ALA A 245 -23.27 10.61 10.63
CA ALA A 245 -22.31 9.53 10.47
C ALA A 245 -22.86 8.20 11.00
N ASN A 246 -23.39 8.19 12.23
CA ASN A 246 -23.94 6.98 12.83
C ASN A 246 -25.16 6.45 12.04
N LYS A 247 -26.12 7.30 11.68
CA LYS A 247 -27.28 6.91 10.86
C LYS A 247 -26.87 6.31 9.52
N SER A 248 -25.90 6.93 8.84
CA SER A 248 -25.40 6.44 7.56
C SER A 248 -24.73 5.07 7.71
N LEU A 249 -23.89 4.88 8.73
CA LEU A 249 -23.18 3.64 8.97
C LEU A 249 -24.14 2.50 9.37
N ASP A 250 -25.20 2.81 10.09
CA ASP A 250 -26.26 1.86 10.44
C ASP A 250 -27.05 1.40 9.19
N ILE A 251 -27.37 2.32 8.28
CA ILE A 251 -28.00 1.99 6.99
C ILE A 251 -27.08 1.11 6.13
N LEU A 252 -25.77 1.34 6.19
CA LEU A 252 -24.76 0.51 5.53
C LEU A 252 -24.55 -0.84 6.23
N LYS A 253 -25.25 -1.09 7.35
CA LYS A 253 -25.14 -2.28 8.19
C LYS A 253 -23.72 -2.54 8.67
N ILE A 254 -23.03 -1.48 9.03
CA ILE A 254 -21.69 -1.54 9.62
C ILE A 254 -21.86 -1.39 11.11
N ASP A 255 -21.52 -2.43 11.85
CA ASP A 255 -21.66 -2.46 13.30
C ASP A 255 -20.65 -1.54 14.03
N ASN A 256 -20.72 -1.50 15.36
CA ASN A 256 -19.82 -0.67 16.17
C ASN A 256 -18.32 -1.11 16.08
N TYR A 257 -18.05 -2.31 15.59
CA TYR A 257 -16.69 -2.82 15.35
C TYR A 257 -16.23 -2.64 13.90
N GLY A 258 -17.06 -2.03 13.06
CA GLY A 258 -16.78 -1.81 11.64
C GLY A 258 -16.98 -3.06 10.78
N LEU A 259 -17.69 -4.07 11.28
CA LEU A 259 -17.99 -5.29 10.53
C LEU A 259 -19.27 -5.11 9.72
N ASP A 260 -19.23 -5.49 8.44
CA ASP A 260 -20.39 -5.58 7.58
C ASP A 260 -20.98 -7.01 7.61
N ASN A 261 -22.17 -7.19 7.06
CA ASN A 261 -22.85 -8.51 7.03
C ASN A 261 -21.99 -9.61 6.39
N THR A 262 -21.13 -9.28 5.45
CA THR A 262 -20.25 -10.26 4.80
C THR A 262 -19.16 -10.71 5.78
N CYS A 263 -18.59 -9.79 6.55
CA CYS A 263 -17.62 -10.12 7.60
C CYS A 263 -18.26 -10.99 8.70
N LEU A 264 -19.50 -10.71 9.10
CA LEU A 264 -20.22 -11.47 10.11
C LEU A 264 -20.53 -12.90 9.65
N LEU A 265 -20.89 -13.10 8.39
CA LEU A 265 -21.10 -14.43 7.82
C LEU A 265 -19.82 -15.27 7.85
N TYR A 266 -18.68 -14.70 7.43
CA TYR A 266 -17.40 -15.42 7.49
C TYR A 266 -16.95 -15.79 8.91
N THR A 267 -17.28 -14.96 9.90
CA THR A 267 -16.95 -15.29 11.31
C THR A 267 -17.87 -16.35 11.88
N SER A 268 -19.15 -16.42 11.48
CA SER A 268 -20.08 -17.48 11.89
C SER A 268 -19.73 -18.82 11.23
N ASP A 269 -19.45 -18.84 9.93
CA ASP A 269 -19.05 -20.06 9.22
C ASP A 269 -17.75 -20.65 9.80
N ALA A 270 -16.76 -19.79 10.13
CA ALA A 270 -15.52 -20.23 10.76
C ALA A 270 -15.71 -20.74 12.21
N ALA A 271 -16.73 -20.26 12.93
CA ALA A 271 -17.08 -20.78 14.25
C ALA A 271 -17.78 -22.14 14.16
N ASP A 272 -18.67 -22.30 13.18
CA ASP A 272 -19.38 -23.56 12.94
C ASP A 272 -18.46 -24.72 12.49
N GLU A 273 -17.36 -24.39 11.76
CA GLU A 273 -16.33 -25.38 11.40
C GLU A 273 -15.47 -25.83 12.60
N LEU A 274 -15.33 -25.01 13.65
CA LEU A 274 -14.58 -25.40 14.86
C LEU A 274 -15.39 -26.23 15.85
N ASP A 275 -16.71 -26.13 15.83
CA ASP A 275 -17.62 -26.94 16.69
C ASP A 275 -17.96 -28.32 16.08
N GLY A 276 -17.44 -28.63 14.91
CA GLY A 276 -17.68 -29.86 14.14
C GLY A 276 -16.59 -30.93 14.25
N VAL A 277 -15.69 -30.89 15.28
CA VAL A 277 -14.65 -31.91 15.54
C VAL A 277 -14.91 -32.61 16.88
#